data_ee85cbc638b2a22aeb1d2621eb84319a
#
_entry.id   ee85cbc638b2a22aeb1d2621eb84319a
#
_cell.length_a   1.000
_cell.length_b   1.000
_cell.length_c   1.000
_cell.angle_alpha   90.00
_cell.angle_beta   90.00
_cell.angle_gamma   90.00
#
_symmetry.space_group_name_H-M   'P 1'
#
loop_
_entity.id
_entity.type
_entity.pdbx_description
1 polymer ?
#
loop_
_entity_poly.entity_id
_entity_poly.type
_entity_poly.pdbx_seq_one_letter_code
_entity_poly.pdbx_strand_id
1 'polypeptide(L)'
;MKEIDYQCQNIFENYLQINFEQKDYEKLNELAKKQKGKKISLREKIIAFREADSIIFAKIEKELTKQVNIKIGEEKKFDDYKIKVIESNPNERFSEEKKYELISFDNLDENFTIRYWQNGDKFKPLGLRVNKNISDFLTDLKIPANQKRKIPVLINRNKIIWVVGLRISDDVKLTKKTKRVVKLCLN
;
A
#
# COMPACT_ATOMS: atom_id res chain seq x y z
N MET A 1 -0.26 -27.89 -22.67
CA MET A 1 0.21 -26.67 -21.99
C MET A 1 1.51 -26.30 -22.69
N LYS A 2 1.53 -25.17 -23.45
CA LYS A 2 2.74 -24.77 -24.19
C LYS A 2 3.76 -24.30 -23.15
N GLU A 3 4.98 -24.77 -23.25
CA GLU A 3 6.09 -24.26 -22.46
C GLU A 3 6.26 -22.76 -22.71
N ILE A 4 6.70 -22.02 -21.69
CA ILE A 4 7.15 -20.65 -21.85
C ILE A 4 8.44 -20.75 -22.66
N ASP A 5 8.28 -20.59 -23.95
CA ASP A 5 9.31 -20.88 -24.95
C ASP A 5 10.07 -19.62 -25.38
N TYR A 6 10.91 -19.78 -26.40
CA TYR A 6 11.77 -18.76 -26.98
C TYR A 6 11.05 -17.46 -27.41
N GLN A 7 9.73 -17.46 -27.65
CA GLN A 7 8.98 -16.25 -27.99
C GLN A 7 8.80 -15.32 -26.76
N CYS A 8 8.72 -15.91 -25.57
CA CYS A 8 8.72 -15.13 -24.33
C CYS A 8 10.10 -14.51 -24.06
N GLN A 9 11.19 -15.13 -24.50
CA GLN A 9 12.55 -14.62 -24.34
C GLN A 9 12.71 -13.24 -24.96
N ASN A 10 12.28 -13.03 -26.18
CA ASN A 10 12.32 -11.72 -26.87
C ASN A 10 11.49 -10.66 -26.18
N ILE A 11 10.34 -11.00 -25.60
CA ILE A 11 9.51 -10.05 -24.85
C ILE A 11 10.21 -9.63 -23.55
N PHE A 12 10.83 -10.56 -22.84
CA PHE A 12 11.52 -10.25 -21.57
C PHE A 12 12.78 -9.43 -21.79
N GLU A 13 13.59 -9.77 -22.80
CA GLU A 13 14.81 -9.04 -23.13
C GLU A 13 14.50 -7.61 -23.57
N ASN A 14 13.48 -7.40 -24.41
CA ASN A 14 13.14 -6.10 -24.95
C ASN A 14 12.38 -5.20 -23.95
N TYR A 15 11.46 -5.75 -23.14
CA TYR A 15 10.66 -4.96 -22.21
C TYR A 15 11.29 -4.81 -20.84
N LEU A 16 11.92 -5.86 -20.30
CA LEU A 16 12.52 -5.83 -18.97
C LEU A 16 14.02 -5.52 -19.02
N GLN A 17 14.63 -5.57 -20.21
CA GLN A 17 16.08 -5.40 -20.44
C GLN A 17 16.91 -6.35 -19.58
N ILE A 18 16.47 -7.60 -19.47
CA ILE A 18 17.06 -8.61 -18.60
C ILE A 18 17.20 -9.92 -19.38
N ASN A 19 18.40 -10.48 -19.33
CA ASN A 19 18.67 -11.80 -19.88
C ASN A 19 18.37 -12.85 -18.80
N PHE A 20 17.28 -13.60 -18.96
CA PHE A 20 16.97 -14.73 -18.11
C PHE A 20 17.88 -15.93 -18.45
N GLU A 21 18.28 -16.66 -17.42
CA GLU A 21 18.98 -17.93 -17.59
C GLU A 21 17.98 -19.10 -17.57
N GLN A 22 18.44 -20.27 -17.98
CA GLN A 22 17.65 -21.51 -18.01
C GLN A 22 16.89 -21.75 -16.69
N LYS A 23 17.54 -21.53 -15.55
CA LYS A 23 16.93 -21.66 -14.21
C LYS A 23 15.76 -20.71 -13.95
N ASP A 24 15.74 -19.53 -14.57
CA ASP A 24 14.64 -18.58 -14.41
C ASP A 24 13.41 -19.05 -15.20
N TYR A 25 13.61 -19.61 -16.40
CA TYR A 25 12.53 -20.22 -17.18
C TYR A 25 11.94 -21.46 -16.50
N GLU A 26 12.77 -22.29 -15.89
CA GLU A 26 12.30 -23.44 -15.10
C GLU A 26 11.39 -22.99 -13.95
N LYS A 27 11.82 -21.97 -13.19
CA LYS A 27 11.01 -21.38 -12.10
C LYS A 27 9.69 -20.78 -12.61
N LEU A 28 9.70 -20.13 -13.79
CA LEU A 28 8.50 -19.57 -14.38
C LEU A 28 7.52 -20.65 -14.83
N ASN A 29 8.02 -21.73 -15.43
CA ASN A 29 7.22 -22.90 -15.80
C ASN A 29 6.58 -23.56 -14.56
N GLU A 30 7.32 -23.67 -13.46
CA GLU A 30 6.76 -24.13 -12.20
C GLU A 30 5.70 -23.18 -11.63
N LEU A 31 5.94 -21.86 -11.72
CA LEU A 31 4.98 -20.87 -11.26
C LEU A 31 3.68 -20.92 -12.05
N ALA A 32 3.77 -21.15 -13.38
CA ALA A 32 2.61 -21.26 -14.26
C ALA A 32 1.65 -22.41 -13.84
N LYS A 33 2.21 -23.47 -13.23
CA LYS A 33 1.45 -24.63 -12.73
C LYS A 33 0.84 -24.42 -11.34
N LYS A 34 1.25 -23.33 -10.63
CA LYS A 34 0.77 -23.04 -9.25
C LYS A 34 -0.55 -22.28 -9.27
N GLN A 35 -1.21 -22.28 -8.11
CA GLN A 35 -2.45 -21.51 -7.91
C GLN A 35 -2.20 -20.01 -7.96
N LYS A 36 -3.23 -19.24 -8.29
CA LYS A 36 -3.27 -17.79 -8.21
C LYS A 36 -2.73 -17.26 -6.87
N GLY A 37 -1.98 -16.17 -6.91
CA GLY A 37 -1.39 -15.52 -5.74
C GLY A 37 0.00 -16.06 -5.34
N LYS A 38 0.48 -17.14 -5.96
CA LYS A 38 1.85 -17.61 -5.76
C LYS A 38 2.85 -16.68 -6.46
N LYS A 39 4.04 -16.57 -5.88
CA LYS A 39 5.11 -15.72 -6.41
C LYS A 39 6.46 -16.43 -6.32
N ILE A 40 7.36 -16.01 -7.19
CA ILE A 40 8.77 -16.41 -7.16
C ILE A 40 9.66 -15.18 -7.33
N SER A 41 10.87 -15.26 -6.79
CA SER A 41 11.92 -14.27 -7.05
C SER A 41 12.81 -14.76 -8.19
N LEU A 42 13.03 -13.88 -9.14
CA LEU A 42 13.96 -14.05 -10.24
C LEU A 42 15.19 -13.16 -10.04
N ARG A 43 16.16 -13.25 -10.94
CA ARG A 43 17.35 -12.38 -10.89
C ARG A 43 17.00 -10.89 -11.00
N GLU A 44 17.93 -10.01 -10.74
CA GLU A 44 17.82 -8.55 -10.86
C GLU A 44 16.63 -7.94 -10.10
N LYS A 45 16.26 -8.55 -8.97
CA LYS A 45 15.17 -8.08 -8.12
C LYS A 45 13.80 -8.08 -8.81
N ILE A 46 13.58 -9.02 -9.72
CA ILE A 46 12.26 -9.26 -10.30
C ILE A 46 11.50 -10.28 -9.47
N ILE A 47 10.23 -10.01 -9.24
CA ILE A 47 9.26 -10.96 -8.71
C ILE A 47 8.25 -11.26 -9.82
N ALA A 48 7.98 -12.54 -10.05
CA ALA A 48 6.87 -12.99 -10.87
C ALA A 48 5.71 -13.46 -9.97
N PHE A 49 4.50 -13.02 -10.30
CA PHE A 49 3.26 -13.35 -9.60
C PHE A 49 2.34 -14.15 -10.51
N ARG A 50 1.77 -15.25 -10.02
CA ARG A 50 0.74 -16.02 -10.73
C ARG A 50 -0.63 -15.35 -10.52
N GLU A 51 -1.23 -14.85 -11.56
CA GLU A 51 -2.64 -14.43 -11.63
C GLU A 51 -3.48 -15.55 -12.33
N ALA A 52 -4.79 -15.32 -12.49
CA ALA A 52 -5.69 -16.35 -13.02
C ALA A 52 -5.20 -16.91 -14.37
N ASP A 53 -4.95 -16.03 -15.35
CA ASP A 53 -4.60 -16.41 -16.73
C ASP A 53 -3.27 -15.81 -17.20
N SER A 54 -2.47 -15.25 -16.26
CA SER A 54 -1.24 -14.54 -16.60
C SER A 54 -0.18 -14.65 -15.50
N ILE A 55 1.05 -14.33 -15.86
CA ILE A 55 2.14 -14.09 -14.92
C ILE A 55 2.51 -12.62 -15.02
N ILE A 56 2.44 -11.91 -13.89
CA ILE A 56 2.80 -10.50 -13.78
C ILE A 56 4.21 -10.39 -13.24
N PHE A 57 5.06 -9.65 -13.93
CA PHE A 57 6.40 -9.33 -13.50
C PHE A 57 6.43 -7.96 -12.84
N ALA A 58 7.10 -7.86 -11.68
CA ALA A 58 7.38 -6.60 -11.01
C ALA A 58 8.85 -6.55 -10.64
N LYS A 59 9.52 -5.46 -10.99
CA LYS A 59 10.86 -5.18 -10.50
C LYS A 59 10.73 -4.79 -9.03
N ILE A 60 11.47 -5.45 -8.14
CA ILE A 60 11.60 -4.98 -6.76
C ILE A 60 12.44 -3.70 -6.86
N GLU A 61 11.79 -2.57 -6.98
CA GLU A 61 12.45 -1.31 -6.64
C GLU A 61 12.98 -1.47 -5.22
N LYS A 62 14.18 -0.92 -4.93
CA LYS A 62 14.77 -0.86 -3.58
C LYS A 62 13.66 -0.71 -2.56
N GLU A 63 13.74 -1.46 -1.43
CA GLU A 63 12.79 -1.28 -0.32
C GLU A 63 12.43 0.19 -0.24
N LEU A 64 11.14 0.48 -0.39
CA LEU A 64 10.66 1.85 -0.38
C LEU A 64 10.85 2.39 1.05
N THR A 65 12.11 2.71 1.37
CA THR A 65 12.55 3.22 2.69
C THR A 65 12.22 4.69 2.87
N LYS A 66 11.64 5.31 1.83
CA LYS A 66 11.22 6.70 1.88
C LYS A 66 10.25 6.91 3.02
N GLN A 67 10.57 7.86 3.87
CA GLN A 67 9.67 8.37 4.89
C GLN A 67 9.74 9.88 4.96
N VAL A 68 8.64 10.52 5.26
CA VAL A 68 8.50 11.98 5.38
C VAL A 68 7.70 12.30 6.64
N ASN A 69 8.22 13.21 7.44
CA ASN A 69 7.47 13.72 8.58
C ASN A 69 6.55 14.87 8.15
N ILE A 70 5.36 14.92 8.73
CA ILE A 70 4.35 15.96 8.50
C ILE A 70 3.72 16.34 9.83
N LYS A 71 3.53 17.65 10.04
CA LYS A 71 2.86 18.22 11.22
C LYS A 71 1.47 18.72 10.87
N ILE A 72 0.68 18.97 11.91
CA ILE A 72 -0.58 19.71 11.75
C ILE A 72 -0.31 21.07 11.12
N GLY A 73 -1.13 21.44 10.14
CA GLY A 73 -0.99 22.66 9.34
C GLY A 73 -0.12 22.50 8.10
N GLU A 74 0.60 21.39 7.97
CA GLU A 74 1.48 21.16 6.83
C GLU A 74 0.83 20.35 5.70
N GLU A 75 1.42 20.50 4.51
CA GLU A 75 1.18 19.70 3.34
C GLU A 75 2.51 19.12 2.85
N LYS A 76 2.55 17.83 2.52
CA LYS A 76 3.75 17.17 2.00
C LYS A 76 3.41 16.36 0.76
N LYS A 77 4.32 16.39 -0.20
CA LYS A 77 4.30 15.50 -1.35
C LYS A 77 5.06 14.22 -1.03
N PHE A 78 4.40 13.09 -1.22
CA PHE A 78 4.97 11.76 -1.08
C PHE A 78 4.69 10.98 -2.37
N ASP A 79 5.63 11.02 -3.30
CA ASP A 79 5.53 10.55 -4.67
C ASP A 79 4.28 11.10 -5.39
N ASP A 80 3.31 10.24 -5.74
CA ASP A 80 2.06 10.64 -6.42
C ASP A 80 0.99 11.16 -5.45
N TYR A 81 1.27 11.15 -4.13
CA TYR A 81 0.32 11.56 -3.09
C TYR A 81 0.66 12.94 -2.57
N LYS A 82 -0.33 13.78 -2.45
CA LYS A 82 -0.24 15.09 -1.81
C LYS A 82 -1.11 15.08 -0.57
N ILE A 83 -0.47 14.97 0.59
CA ILE A 83 -1.13 14.75 1.88
C ILE A 83 -1.07 16.02 2.68
N LYS A 84 -2.20 16.46 3.22
CA LYS A 84 -2.32 17.60 4.10
C LYS A 84 -3.00 17.20 5.41
N VAL A 85 -2.46 17.68 6.53
CA VAL A 85 -2.97 17.43 7.87
C VAL A 85 -3.38 18.78 8.47
N ILE A 86 -4.66 18.97 8.76
CA ILE A 86 -5.21 20.25 9.19
C ILE A 86 -6.04 20.08 10.46
N GLU A 87 -5.91 20.99 11.42
CA GLU A 87 -6.84 21.04 12.54
C GLU A 87 -8.26 21.40 12.02
N SER A 88 -9.26 20.76 12.58
CA SER A 88 -10.64 20.88 12.13
C SER A 88 -11.57 21.14 13.32
N ASN A 89 -12.75 21.68 13.03
CA ASN A 89 -13.76 21.87 14.03
C ASN A 89 -14.42 20.53 14.40
N PRO A 90 -14.60 20.20 15.70
CA PRO A 90 -15.32 18.99 16.13
C PRO A 90 -16.76 18.86 15.57
N ASN A 91 -17.37 19.99 15.20
CA ASN A 91 -18.70 20.03 14.60
C ASN A 91 -18.70 19.92 13.08
N GLU A 92 -17.52 19.78 12.44
CA GLU A 92 -17.44 19.58 11.00
C GLU A 92 -18.08 18.24 10.64
N ARG A 93 -19.06 18.29 9.73
CA ARG A 93 -19.73 17.09 9.24
C ARG A 93 -18.94 16.48 8.07
N PHE A 94 -18.86 15.18 8.06
CA PHE A 94 -18.34 14.43 6.90
C PHE A 94 -19.17 14.78 5.66
N SER A 95 -18.50 15.01 4.55
CA SER A 95 -19.12 15.22 3.24
C SER A 95 -18.56 14.17 2.27
N GLU A 96 -19.42 13.39 1.66
CA GLU A 96 -19.04 12.34 0.69
C GLU A 96 -18.34 12.89 -0.55
N GLU A 97 -18.57 14.16 -0.90
CA GLU A 97 -17.95 14.82 -2.04
C GLU A 97 -16.48 15.23 -1.80
N LYS A 98 -16.03 15.21 -0.57
CA LYS A 98 -14.69 15.68 -0.21
C LYS A 98 -13.73 14.51 0.00
N LYS A 99 -12.58 14.56 -0.65
CA LYS A 99 -11.48 13.60 -0.50
C LYS A 99 -10.70 13.83 0.80
N TYR A 100 -11.36 13.67 1.95
CA TYR A 100 -10.69 13.77 3.24
C TYR A 100 -11.29 12.81 4.27
N GLU A 101 -10.52 12.52 5.29
CA GLU A 101 -10.93 11.76 6.47
C GLU A 101 -10.86 12.66 7.71
N LEU A 102 -11.80 12.48 8.64
CA LEU A 102 -11.78 13.15 9.95
C LEU A 102 -11.39 12.13 11.02
N ILE A 103 -10.42 12.49 11.86
CA ILE A 103 -9.93 11.64 12.95
C ILE A 103 -9.93 12.37 14.28
N SER A 104 -10.12 11.63 15.38
CA SER A 104 -9.88 12.14 16.73
C SER A 104 -8.39 12.34 16.95
N PHE A 105 -8.03 13.52 17.46
CA PHE A 105 -6.65 13.89 17.77
C PHE A 105 -6.34 13.84 19.27
N ASP A 106 -7.29 13.46 20.10
CA ASP A 106 -7.18 13.55 21.57
C ASP A 106 -5.98 12.79 22.16
N ASN A 107 -5.56 11.68 21.50
CA ASN A 107 -4.48 10.81 21.95
C ASN A 107 -3.36 10.67 20.92
N LEU A 108 -3.17 11.66 20.06
CA LEU A 108 -2.14 11.66 19.03
C LEU A 108 -1.11 12.75 19.30
N ASP A 109 0.08 12.59 18.73
CA ASP A 109 1.14 13.59 18.72
C ASP A 109 1.00 14.49 17.49
N GLU A 110 1.58 15.70 17.57
CA GLU A 110 1.54 16.66 16.46
C GLU A 110 2.37 16.22 15.24
N ASN A 111 3.28 15.27 15.45
CA ASN A 111 4.14 14.74 14.40
C ASN A 111 3.59 13.42 13.86
N PHE A 112 3.44 13.36 12.56
CA PHE A 112 3.07 12.15 11.82
C PHE A 112 4.22 11.76 10.91
N THR A 113 4.26 10.48 10.55
CA THR A 113 5.21 9.96 9.57
C THR A 113 4.44 9.32 8.42
N ILE A 114 4.76 9.71 7.19
CA ILE A 114 4.28 9.07 5.98
C ILE A 114 5.38 8.13 5.51
N ARG A 115 5.06 6.86 5.27
CA ARG A 115 5.94 5.89 4.65
C ARG A 115 5.14 4.88 3.85
N TYR A 116 5.80 4.09 3.03
CA TYR A 116 5.17 2.90 2.49
C TYR A 116 4.98 1.86 3.59
N TRP A 117 3.89 1.08 3.46
CA TRP A 117 3.67 -0.03 4.39
C TRP A 117 4.72 -1.13 4.20
N GLN A 118 4.97 -1.89 5.25
CA GLN A 118 5.98 -2.94 5.32
C GLN A 118 5.33 -4.29 5.65
N ASN A 119 6.06 -5.38 5.38
CA ASN A 119 5.61 -6.70 5.78
C ASN A 119 5.46 -6.77 7.30
N GLY A 120 4.33 -7.32 7.76
CA GLY A 120 4.01 -7.38 9.18
C GLY A 120 3.23 -6.18 9.71
N ASP A 121 3.10 -5.09 8.95
CA ASP A 121 2.26 -3.95 9.34
C ASP A 121 0.81 -4.38 9.53
N LYS A 122 0.25 -3.95 10.66
CA LYS A 122 -1.13 -4.19 11.04
C LYS A 122 -1.81 -2.89 11.45
N PHE A 123 -3.09 -2.81 11.20
CA PHE A 123 -3.95 -1.75 11.74
C PHE A 123 -5.34 -2.32 11.99
N LYS A 124 -6.17 -1.57 12.68
CA LYS A 124 -7.55 -1.90 12.92
C LYS A 124 -8.41 -1.05 11.99
N PRO A 125 -8.89 -1.58 10.84
CA PRO A 125 -9.70 -0.79 9.91
C PRO A 125 -10.96 -0.25 10.58
N LEU A 126 -11.34 1.00 10.28
CA LEU A 126 -12.58 1.60 10.78
C LEU A 126 -13.77 0.66 10.55
N GLY A 127 -14.50 0.38 11.64
CA GLY A 127 -15.65 -0.53 11.67
C GLY A 127 -15.32 -2.00 11.96
N LEU A 128 -14.02 -2.37 12.04
CA LEU A 128 -13.62 -3.71 12.45
C LEU A 128 -13.14 -3.71 13.91
N ARG A 129 -13.40 -4.84 14.61
CA ARG A 129 -13.00 -5.01 16.01
C ARG A 129 -11.61 -5.63 16.17
N VAL A 130 -11.01 -6.12 15.09
CA VAL A 130 -9.74 -6.86 15.08
C VAL A 130 -8.70 -6.19 14.21
N ASN A 131 -7.43 -6.40 14.57
CA ASN A 131 -6.32 -5.98 13.71
C ASN A 131 -6.25 -6.84 12.45
N LYS A 132 -5.92 -6.20 11.34
CA LYS A 132 -5.74 -6.85 10.03
C LYS A 132 -4.36 -6.48 9.47
N ASN A 133 -3.68 -7.45 8.85
CA ASN A 133 -2.47 -7.13 8.11
C ASN A 133 -2.80 -6.19 6.95
N ILE A 134 -1.94 -5.22 6.67
CA ILE A 134 -2.11 -4.31 5.53
C ILE A 134 -2.17 -5.10 4.21
N SER A 135 -1.31 -6.12 4.05
CA SER A 135 -1.31 -6.97 2.85
C SER A 135 -2.67 -7.63 2.59
N ASP A 136 -3.32 -8.14 3.67
CA ASP A 136 -4.61 -8.82 3.58
C ASP A 136 -5.74 -7.82 3.32
N PHE A 137 -5.70 -6.65 3.99
CA PHE A 137 -6.64 -5.55 3.76
C PHE A 137 -6.63 -5.10 2.29
N LEU A 138 -5.43 -4.90 1.72
CA LEU A 138 -5.28 -4.51 0.30
C LEU A 138 -5.69 -5.63 -0.66
N THR A 139 -5.56 -6.89 -0.25
CA THR A 139 -6.03 -8.05 -1.03
C THR A 139 -7.55 -8.09 -1.11
N ASP A 140 -8.22 -7.87 0.02
CA ASP A 140 -9.69 -7.84 0.06
C ASP A 140 -10.28 -6.71 -0.78
N LEU A 141 -9.58 -5.57 -0.86
CA LEU A 141 -9.92 -4.47 -1.76
C LEU A 141 -9.59 -4.75 -3.22
N LYS A 142 -9.11 -5.97 -3.54
CA LYS A 142 -8.73 -6.40 -4.91
C LYS A 142 -7.68 -5.50 -5.58
N ILE A 143 -6.84 -4.84 -4.79
CA ILE A 143 -5.76 -4.01 -5.32
C ILE A 143 -4.71 -4.90 -5.98
N PRO A 144 -4.30 -4.62 -7.23
CA PRO A 144 -3.30 -5.39 -7.93
C PRO A 144 -1.96 -5.47 -7.18
N ALA A 145 -1.29 -6.63 -7.25
CA ALA A 145 -0.08 -6.90 -6.47
C ALA A 145 1.05 -5.89 -6.71
N ASN A 146 1.20 -5.40 -7.94
CA ASN A 146 2.18 -4.39 -8.33
C ASN A 146 1.87 -2.99 -7.79
N GLN A 147 0.61 -2.69 -7.45
CA GLN A 147 0.18 -1.41 -6.90
C GLN A 147 0.22 -1.39 -5.37
N LYS A 148 0.02 -2.55 -4.71
CA LYS A 148 -0.05 -2.65 -3.24
C LYS A 148 1.15 -2.00 -2.57
N ARG A 149 2.37 -2.23 -3.07
CA ARG A 149 3.61 -1.72 -2.47
C ARG A 149 3.75 -0.19 -2.52
N LYS A 150 3.03 0.46 -3.44
CA LYS A 150 3.06 1.92 -3.64
C LYS A 150 2.04 2.67 -2.79
N ILE A 151 1.26 1.98 -1.95
CA ILE A 151 0.27 2.63 -1.07
C ILE A 151 0.96 3.08 0.20
N PRO A 152 0.95 4.38 0.52
CA PRO A 152 1.54 4.86 1.75
C PRO A 152 0.60 4.66 2.95
N VAL A 153 1.20 4.70 4.13
CA VAL A 153 0.50 4.73 5.41
C VAL A 153 0.92 5.96 6.20
N LEU A 154 -0.03 6.54 6.92
CA LEU A 154 0.22 7.61 7.89
C LEU A 154 0.31 7.00 9.28
N ILE A 155 1.37 7.34 9.99
CA ILE A 155 1.72 6.78 11.29
C ILE A 155 1.76 7.88 12.34
N ASN A 156 1.26 7.56 13.52
CA ASN A 156 1.42 8.36 14.72
C ASN A 156 1.70 7.42 15.91
N ARG A 157 2.66 7.74 16.77
CA ARG A 157 3.08 6.90 17.91
C ARG A 157 3.30 5.43 17.54
N ASN A 158 4.00 5.17 16.42
CA ASN A 158 4.25 3.84 15.89
C ASN A 158 3.00 3.02 15.51
N LYS A 159 1.82 3.64 15.44
CA LYS A 159 0.58 3.01 14.99
C LYS A 159 0.16 3.57 13.63
N ILE A 160 -0.30 2.71 12.75
CA ILE A 160 -0.88 3.11 11.48
C ILE A 160 -2.28 3.64 11.78
N ILE A 161 -2.48 4.93 11.48
CA ILE A 161 -3.75 5.62 11.68
C ILE A 161 -4.55 5.77 10.39
N TRP A 162 -3.89 5.70 9.24
CA TRP A 162 -4.52 5.81 7.93
C TRP A 162 -3.75 5.00 6.88
N VAL A 163 -4.43 4.14 6.15
CA VAL A 163 -3.97 3.63 4.86
C VAL A 163 -4.42 4.67 3.84
N VAL A 164 -3.48 5.45 3.33
CA VAL A 164 -3.73 6.70 2.61
C VAL A 164 -4.68 6.49 1.43
N GLY A 165 -5.76 7.28 1.40
CA GLY A 165 -6.78 7.23 0.37
C GLY A 165 -7.74 6.04 0.45
N LEU A 166 -7.60 5.16 1.45
CA LEU A 166 -8.41 3.95 1.56
C LEU A 166 -9.22 3.88 2.86
N ARG A 167 -8.56 3.86 4.03
CA ARG A 167 -9.26 3.66 5.31
C ARG A 167 -8.45 4.17 6.50
N ILE A 168 -9.09 4.89 7.41
CA ILE A 168 -8.53 5.21 8.73
C ILE A 168 -8.59 4.02 9.68
N SER A 169 -7.79 4.08 10.75
CA SER A 169 -7.89 3.14 11.86
C SER A 169 -9.11 3.42 12.73
N ASP A 170 -9.76 2.37 13.23
CA ASP A 170 -10.84 2.47 14.22
C ASP A 170 -10.38 3.12 15.54
N ASP A 171 -9.08 3.04 15.83
CA ASP A 171 -8.49 3.62 17.04
C ASP A 171 -8.50 5.15 17.04
N VAL A 172 -8.65 5.78 15.89
CA VAL A 172 -8.70 7.23 15.73
C VAL A 172 -10.05 7.75 15.22
N LYS A 173 -11.08 6.93 15.27
CA LYS A 173 -12.43 7.34 14.87
C LYS A 173 -12.98 8.44 15.75
N LEU A 174 -13.84 9.26 15.18
CA LEU A 174 -14.60 10.23 15.95
C LEU A 174 -15.60 9.54 16.88
N THR A 175 -15.74 10.07 18.07
CA THR A 175 -16.72 9.66 19.07
C THR A 175 -17.43 10.86 19.64
N LYS A 176 -18.51 10.68 20.39
CA LYS A 176 -19.20 11.77 21.13
C LYS A 176 -18.29 12.45 22.18
N LYS A 177 -17.16 11.84 22.54
CA LYS A 177 -16.21 12.35 23.51
C LYS A 177 -15.01 13.06 22.86
N THR A 178 -14.89 13.03 21.54
CA THR A 178 -13.79 13.67 20.80
C THR A 178 -13.81 15.18 21.01
N LYS A 179 -12.68 15.72 21.48
CA LYS A 179 -12.50 17.15 21.75
C LYS A 179 -11.72 17.85 20.65
N ARG A 180 -10.71 17.20 20.08
CA ARG A 180 -9.88 17.72 18.99
C ARG A 180 -10.00 16.86 17.75
N VAL A 181 -10.17 17.49 16.63
CA VAL A 181 -10.36 16.81 15.33
C VAL A 181 -9.28 17.27 14.36
N VAL A 182 -8.74 16.33 13.63
CA VAL A 182 -7.82 16.58 12.53
C VAL A 182 -8.43 16.02 11.24
N LYS A 183 -8.27 16.81 10.19
CA LYS A 183 -8.64 16.46 8.82
C LYS A 183 -7.41 16.00 8.05
N LEU A 184 -7.49 14.81 7.46
CA LEU A 184 -6.50 14.21 6.58
C LEU A 184 -6.99 14.36 5.14
N CYS A 185 -6.35 15.24 4.37
CA CYS A 185 -6.73 15.49 2.97
C CYS A 185 -5.76 14.77 2.03
N LEU A 186 -6.31 14.25 0.94
CA LEU A 186 -5.57 13.68 -0.17
C LEU A 186 -5.92 14.47 -1.44
N ASN A 187 -4.93 15.12 -2.05
CA ASN A 187 -5.04 15.91 -3.28
C ASN A 187 -4.29 15.24 -4.44
#